data_85399f0163b467ff31b4556c930db6c2
#
_entry.id   85399f0163b467ff31b4556c930db6c2
#
_cell.length_a   1.000
_cell.length_b   1.000
_cell.length_c   1.000
_cell.angle_alpha   90.00
_cell.angle_beta   90.00
_cell.angle_gamma   90.00
#
_symmetry.space_group_name_H-M   'P 1'
#
loop_
_entity.id
_entity.type
_entity.pdbx_description
1 polymer ?
#
loop_
_entity_poly.entity_id
_entity_poly.type
_entity_poly.pdbx_seq_one_letter_code
_entity_poly.pdbx_strand_id
1 'polypeptide(L)'
;MAKLLYLFLFLLTNCSSPEQNQLKTFLALGDSYTIGESVEVNKRWPNQLVSQANATKTVFEEAKIIARTGWTTDELLAAIGEEELLTDYDLVSLMIGVNNQYRGRTPENFREEFLVLLDKSIALSKKAEAGVMVLSIPDWGVTPFAFNRNKTQIAQEINLFNSIIQNACLEAGAAYFDITPISRQAAVRLELVASDGLHPSSTMYALWVEEVLPFLTN
;
A
#
# COMPACT_ATOMS: atom_id res chain seq x y z
N MET A 1 12.45 80.40 -3.59
CA MET A 1 13.02 79.15 -4.11
C MET A 1 12.36 77.97 -3.43
N ALA A 2 11.33 77.37 -4.06
CA ALA A 2 10.61 76.20 -3.52
C ALA A 2 11.28 74.92 -4.03
N LYS A 3 11.74 74.08 -3.10
CA LYS A 3 12.29 72.73 -3.43
C LYS A 3 11.13 71.74 -3.52
N LEU A 4 10.89 71.23 -4.71
CA LEU A 4 9.94 70.16 -4.98
C LEU A 4 10.56 68.81 -4.60
N LEU A 5 9.97 68.13 -3.60
CA LEU A 5 10.40 66.83 -3.10
C LEU A 5 9.59 65.75 -3.84
N TYR A 6 10.24 65.00 -4.77
CA TYR A 6 9.65 63.88 -5.45
C TYR A 6 9.68 62.64 -4.54
N LEU A 7 8.50 62.18 -4.10
CA LEU A 7 8.35 60.95 -3.36
C LEU A 7 8.18 59.81 -4.35
N PHE A 8 9.24 58.97 -4.50
CA PHE A 8 9.18 57.75 -5.28
C PHE A 8 8.48 56.65 -4.47
N LEU A 9 7.24 56.32 -4.86
CA LEU A 9 6.49 55.22 -4.28
C LEU A 9 6.93 53.91 -4.97
N PHE A 10 7.76 53.10 -4.29
CA PHE A 10 8.09 51.76 -4.76
C PHE A 10 6.91 50.82 -4.52
N LEU A 11 6.17 50.48 -5.57
CA LEU A 11 5.19 49.39 -5.58
C LEU A 11 5.97 48.07 -5.61
N LEU A 12 6.09 47.43 -4.44
CA LEU A 12 6.54 46.03 -4.36
C LEU A 12 5.41 45.14 -4.89
N THR A 13 5.48 44.76 -6.16
CA THR A 13 4.66 43.69 -6.71
C THR A 13 5.16 42.37 -6.12
N ASN A 14 4.42 41.81 -5.16
CA ASN A 14 4.61 40.44 -4.73
C ASN A 14 4.28 39.52 -5.92
N CYS A 15 5.33 39.14 -6.66
CA CYS A 15 5.27 38.00 -7.58
C CYS A 15 5.24 36.74 -6.71
N SER A 16 4.06 36.26 -6.32
CA SER A 16 3.91 34.89 -5.86
C SER A 16 4.26 33.98 -7.03
N SER A 17 5.40 33.30 -6.95
CA SER A 17 5.75 32.21 -7.84
C SER A 17 4.60 31.19 -7.84
N PRO A 18 4.15 30.66 -8.99
CA PRO A 18 3.17 29.60 -8.99
C PRO A 18 3.74 28.47 -8.12
N GLU A 19 2.99 28.01 -7.12
CA GLU A 19 3.30 26.80 -6.36
C GLU A 19 3.53 25.69 -7.39
N GLN A 20 4.79 25.29 -7.52
CA GLN A 20 5.14 24.14 -8.34
C GLN A 20 4.46 22.95 -7.68
N ASN A 21 3.41 22.42 -8.31
CA ASN A 21 2.66 21.27 -7.83
C ASN A 21 3.64 20.09 -7.77
N GLN A 22 4.32 19.93 -6.64
CA GLN A 22 5.27 18.86 -6.43
C GLN A 22 4.50 17.57 -6.44
N LEU A 23 4.90 16.62 -7.30
CA LEU A 23 4.31 15.29 -7.36
C LEU A 23 4.49 14.60 -6.01
N LYS A 24 3.48 13.88 -5.57
CA LYS A 24 3.54 13.08 -4.35
C LYS A 24 4.27 11.77 -4.60
N THR A 25 4.96 11.28 -3.59
CA THR A 25 5.71 10.03 -3.62
C THR A 25 4.93 8.92 -2.95
N PHE A 26 4.95 7.72 -3.55
CA PHE A 26 4.30 6.52 -3.01
C PHE A 26 5.27 5.34 -2.94
N LEU A 27 5.42 4.75 -1.75
CA LEU A 27 6.17 3.53 -1.49
C LEU A 27 5.20 2.37 -1.20
N ALA A 28 5.20 1.32 -2.02
CA ALA A 28 4.40 0.12 -1.84
C ALA A 28 5.28 -1.06 -1.41
N LEU A 29 5.07 -1.56 -0.18
CA LEU A 29 5.83 -2.62 0.46
C LEU A 29 5.00 -3.91 0.50
N GLY A 30 5.61 -5.06 0.13
CA GLY A 30 4.87 -6.32 0.22
C GLY A 30 5.52 -7.53 -0.44
N ASP A 31 4.66 -8.39 -0.95
CA ASP A 31 5.01 -9.65 -1.60
C ASP A 31 4.44 -9.76 -3.03
N SER A 32 4.11 -10.98 -3.48
CA SER A 32 3.53 -11.22 -4.81
C SER A 32 2.22 -10.47 -5.04
N TYR A 33 1.43 -10.22 -4.02
CA TYR A 33 0.18 -9.47 -4.12
C TYR A 33 0.42 -7.97 -4.35
N THR A 34 1.53 -7.44 -3.85
CA THR A 34 1.92 -6.04 -4.09
C THR A 34 2.64 -5.86 -5.42
N ILE A 35 3.58 -6.78 -5.76
CA ILE A 35 4.24 -6.72 -7.07
C ILE A 35 3.28 -7.04 -8.22
N GLY A 36 2.10 -7.63 -7.93
CA GLY A 36 1.10 -7.96 -8.92
C GLY A 36 1.52 -9.11 -9.82
N GLU A 37 1.86 -10.27 -9.21
CA GLU A 37 2.21 -11.48 -9.94
C GLU A 37 1.13 -11.84 -10.95
N SER A 38 1.54 -12.25 -12.15
CA SER A 38 0.66 -12.63 -13.27
C SER A 38 -0.23 -11.51 -13.83
N VAL A 39 0.04 -10.23 -13.48
CA VAL A 39 -0.70 -9.05 -13.97
C VAL A 39 0.27 -8.05 -14.60
N GLU A 40 -0.16 -7.42 -15.71
CA GLU A 40 0.60 -6.36 -16.36
C GLU A 40 0.91 -5.21 -15.40
N VAL A 41 2.07 -4.57 -15.53
CA VAL A 41 2.57 -3.55 -14.60
C VAL A 41 1.56 -2.45 -14.34
N ASN A 42 0.94 -1.89 -15.38
CA ASN A 42 -0.04 -0.81 -15.25
C ASN A 42 -1.39 -1.23 -14.63
N LYS A 43 -1.60 -2.55 -14.44
CA LYS A 43 -2.81 -3.13 -13.86
C LYS A 43 -2.60 -3.66 -12.43
N ARG A 44 -1.40 -3.53 -11.87
CA ARG A 44 -1.10 -3.82 -10.47
C ARG A 44 -1.82 -2.81 -9.58
N TRP A 45 -2.27 -3.21 -8.40
CA TRP A 45 -3.06 -2.31 -7.56
C TRP A 45 -2.34 -0.99 -7.18
N PRO A 46 -1.01 -0.95 -6.89
CA PRO A 46 -0.36 0.33 -6.61
C PRO A 46 -0.39 1.28 -7.82
N ASN A 47 -0.20 0.74 -9.02
CA ASN A 47 -0.21 1.52 -10.27
C ASN A 47 -1.63 1.96 -10.66
N GLN A 48 -2.64 1.13 -10.41
CA GLN A 48 -4.05 1.52 -10.58
C GLN A 48 -4.43 2.63 -9.59
N LEU A 49 -3.98 2.54 -8.33
CA LEU A 49 -4.22 3.57 -7.32
C LEU A 49 -3.63 4.92 -7.75
N VAL A 50 -2.37 4.92 -8.18
CA VAL A 50 -1.72 6.13 -8.74
C VAL A 50 -2.50 6.68 -9.93
N SER A 51 -2.89 5.81 -10.87
CA SER A 51 -3.65 6.22 -12.06
C SER A 51 -4.99 6.86 -11.71
N GLN A 52 -5.73 6.27 -10.76
CA GLN A 52 -7.03 6.80 -10.33
C GLN A 52 -6.89 8.08 -9.49
N ALA A 53 -5.90 8.16 -8.61
CA ALA A 53 -5.60 9.37 -7.87
C ALA A 53 -5.25 10.53 -8.81
N ASN A 54 -4.43 10.27 -9.84
CA ASN A 54 -4.00 11.26 -10.82
C ASN A 54 -5.14 11.74 -11.75
N ALA A 55 -6.20 10.95 -11.88
CA ALA A 55 -7.42 11.38 -12.56
C ALA A 55 -8.26 12.39 -11.75
N THR A 56 -7.90 12.61 -10.48
CA THR A 56 -8.48 13.59 -9.57
C THR A 56 -7.55 14.81 -9.42
N LYS A 57 -7.48 15.41 -8.23
CA LYS A 57 -6.60 16.56 -7.94
C LYS A 57 -5.25 16.18 -7.32
N THR A 58 -5.08 14.92 -6.95
CA THR A 58 -3.88 14.45 -6.25
C THR A 58 -2.95 13.80 -7.27
N VAL A 59 -1.79 14.39 -7.50
CA VAL A 59 -0.84 13.91 -8.53
C VAL A 59 0.33 13.22 -7.86
N PHE A 60 0.46 11.91 -8.13
CA PHE A 60 1.56 11.07 -7.68
C PHE A 60 2.55 10.79 -8.82
N GLU A 61 3.81 10.59 -8.47
CA GLU A 61 4.78 9.88 -9.31
C GLU A 61 4.40 8.40 -9.42
N GLU A 62 5.11 7.66 -10.28
CA GLU A 62 4.99 6.20 -10.29
C GLU A 62 5.32 5.62 -8.90
N ALA A 63 4.55 4.62 -8.47
CA ALA A 63 4.79 3.97 -7.19
C ALA A 63 6.16 3.28 -7.17
N LYS A 64 6.99 3.57 -6.16
CA LYS A 64 8.15 2.73 -5.87
C LYS A 64 7.65 1.47 -5.19
N ILE A 65 7.86 0.31 -5.81
CA ILE A 65 7.40 -0.98 -5.30
C ILE A 65 8.61 -1.77 -4.79
N ILE A 66 8.61 -2.12 -3.50
CA ILE A 66 9.56 -3.07 -2.90
C ILE A 66 8.75 -4.30 -2.50
N ALA A 67 8.69 -5.25 -3.40
CA ALA A 67 7.92 -6.47 -3.25
C ALA A 67 8.46 -7.56 -4.16
N ARG A 68 8.37 -8.81 -3.70
CA ARG A 68 8.77 -9.98 -4.48
C ARG A 68 7.92 -11.18 -4.14
N THR A 69 7.66 -12.02 -5.15
CA THR A 69 6.97 -13.28 -5.00
C THR A 69 7.62 -14.16 -3.94
N GLY A 70 6.80 -14.62 -3.01
CA GLY A 70 7.21 -15.54 -1.96
C GLY A 70 7.76 -14.88 -0.69
N TRP A 71 7.99 -13.57 -0.66
CA TRP A 71 8.57 -12.92 0.52
C TRP A 71 7.70 -13.03 1.76
N THR A 72 8.37 -13.33 2.86
CA THR A 72 7.90 -13.25 4.23
C THR A 72 8.27 -11.91 4.85
N THR A 73 7.82 -11.64 6.06
CA THR A 73 8.10 -10.41 6.80
C THR A 73 9.58 -10.10 6.95
N ASP A 74 10.40 -11.08 7.32
CA ASP A 74 11.85 -10.95 7.46
C ASP A 74 12.56 -10.70 6.12
N GLU A 75 12.11 -11.36 5.03
CA GLU A 75 12.67 -11.15 3.68
C GLU A 75 12.35 -9.75 3.16
N LEU A 76 11.15 -9.23 3.40
CA LEU A 76 10.80 -7.84 3.07
C LEU A 76 11.62 -6.85 3.91
N LEU A 77 11.79 -7.11 5.22
CA LEU A 77 12.56 -6.25 6.10
C LEU A 77 14.03 -6.15 5.66
N ALA A 78 14.62 -7.27 5.26
CA ALA A 78 15.98 -7.30 4.72
C ALA A 78 16.08 -6.48 3.42
N ALA A 79 15.15 -6.67 2.48
CA ALA A 79 15.12 -5.93 1.22
C ALA A 79 14.99 -4.43 1.41
N ILE A 80 14.16 -3.96 2.34
CA ILE A 80 14.06 -2.53 2.68
C ILE A 80 15.40 -2.01 3.20
N GLY A 81 16.17 -2.82 3.92
CA GLY A 81 17.49 -2.44 4.43
C GLY A 81 18.57 -2.27 3.37
N GLU A 82 18.41 -2.90 2.21
CA GLU A 82 19.34 -2.84 1.07
C GLU A 82 19.03 -1.71 0.07
N GLU A 83 17.85 -1.08 0.19
CA GLU A 83 17.38 -0.05 -0.73
C GLU A 83 17.75 1.37 -0.26
N GLU A 84 18.13 2.21 -1.23
CA GLU A 84 18.20 3.66 -0.99
C GLU A 84 16.80 4.26 -1.08
N LEU A 85 16.23 4.61 0.07
CA LEU A 85 14.87 5.12 0.20
C LEU A 85 14.86 6.61 0.60
N LEU A 86 13.82 7.31 0.16
CA LEU A 86 13.45 8.58 0.77
C LEU A 86 13.05 8.33 2.23
N THR A 87 13.14 9.37 3.05
CA THR A 87 12.72 9.32 4.46
C THR A 87 11.38 10.00 4.70
N ASP A 88 10.69 10.42 3.63
CA ASP A 88 9.52 11.29 3.69
C ASP A 88 8.53 11.05 2.53
N TYR A 89 8.17 9.78 2.29
CA TYR A 89 7.12 9.44 1.32
C TYR A 89 5.78 10.06 1.73
N ASP A 90 5.05 10.61 0.77
CA ASP A 90 3.70 11.14 1.00
C ASP A 90 2.68 10.05 1.33
N LEU A 91 2.93 8.83 0.85
CA LEU A 91 2.15 7.61 1.08
C LEU A 91 3.07 6.41 1.21
N VAL A 92 2.83 5.58 2.21
CA VAL A 92 3.44 4.25 2.35
C VAL A 92 2.34 3.22 2.50
N SER A 93 2.40 2.12 1.74
CA SER A 93 1.51 0.97 1.96
C SER A 93 2.29 -0.27 2.38
N LEU A 94 1.67 -1.09 3.22
CA LEU A 94 2.21 -2.37 3.67
C LEU A 94 1.16 -3.47 3.49
N MET A 95 1.50 -4.52 2.73
CA MET A 95 0.70 -5.73 2.59
C MET A 95 1.63 -6.94 2.52
N ILE A 96 1.72 -7.68 3.62
CA ILE A 96 2.66 -8.80 3.80
C ILE A 96 2.09 -9.83 4.79
N GLY A 97 2.50 -11.07 4.69
CA GLY A 97 2.23 -12.11 5.69
C GLY A 97 1.58 -13.37 5.14
N VAL A 98 1.07 -13.38 3.90
CA VAL A 98 0.51 -14.59 3.30
C VAL A 98 1.55 -15.71 3.24
N ASN A 99 2.81 -15.39 2.93
CA ASN A 99 3.88 -16.38 2.85
C ASN A 99 4.35 -16.85 4.24
N ASN A 100 4.21 -16.02 5.29
CA ASN A 100 4.41 -16.47 6.67
C ASN A 100 3.39 -17.56 7.01
N GLN A 101 2.09 -17.33 6.73
CA GLN A 101 1.03 -18.32 6.93
C GLN A 101 1.26 -19.57 6.06
N TYR A 102 1.52 -19.39 4.76
CA TYR A 102 1.72 -20.50 3.82
C TYR A 102 2.90 -21.41 4.20
N ARG A 103 3.99 -20.84 4.74
CA ARG A 103 5.17 -21.55 5.23
C ARG A 103 5.03 -22.08 6.66
N GLY A 104 3.87 -21.86 7.31
CA GLY A 104 3.57 -22.35 8.65
C GLY A 104 4.37 -21.66 9.75
N ARG A 105 4.74 -20.38 9.57
CA ARG A 105 5.34 -19.58 10.65
C ARG A 105 4.30 -19.29 11.71
N THR A 106 4.74 -19.18 12.97
CA THR A 106 3.81 -18.96 14.08
C THR A 106 3.24 -17.54 14.06
N PRO A 107 2.01 -17.35 14.58
CA PRO A 107 1.42 -16.02 14.73
C PRO A 107 2.27 -15.07 15.58
N GLU A 108 2.98 -15.60 16.59
CA GLU A 108 3.86 -14.82 17.47
C GLU A 108 5.07 -14.27 16.70
N ASN A 109 5.77 -15.14 15.93
CA ASN A 109 6.87 -14.71 15.07
C ASN A 109 6.40 -13.68 14.03
N PHE A 110 5.25 -13.94 13.38
CA PHE A 110 4.68 -13.00 12.43
C PHE A 110 4.39 -11.64 13.08
N ARG A 111 3.79 -11.63 14.29
CA ARG A 111 3.47 -10.39 14.99
C ARG A 111 4.74 -9.57 15.29
N GLU A 112 5.78 -10.21 15.80
CA GLU A 112 7.04 -9.54 16.13
C GLU A 112 7.66 -8.87 14.89
N GLU A 113 7.77 -9.60 13.79
CA GLU A 113 8.35 -9.09 12.54
C GLU A 113 7.44 -8.04 11.88
N PHE A 114 6.12 -8.22 11.93
CA PHE A 114 5.16 -7.28 11.36
C PHE A 114 5.20 -5.92 12.07
N LEU A 115 5.32 -5.90 13.40
CA LEU A 115 5.45 -4.66 14.16
C LEU A 115 6.69 -3.87 13.74
N VAL A 116 7.82 -4.53 13.51
CA VAL A 116 9.04 -3.87 13.02
C VAL A 116 8.82 -3.27 11.62
N LEU A 117 8.11 -3.97 10.74
CA LEU A 117 7.78 -3.46 9.40
C LEU A 117 6.81 -2.28 9.46
N LEU A 118 5.83 -2.32 10.35
CA LEU A 118 4.88 -1.22 10.53
C LEU A 118 5.59 0.04 11.05
N ASP A 119 6.42 -0.09 12.08
CA ASP A 119 7.24 1.01 12.62
C ASP A 119 8.15 1.60 11.53
N LYS A 120 8.77 0.74 10.71
CA LYS A 120 9.60 1.19 9.60
C LYS A 120 8.79 1.91 8.51
N SER A 121 7.58 1.44 8.22
CA SER A 121 6.66 2.10 7.28
C SER A 121 6.26 3.49 7.79
N ILE A 122 5.99 3.62 9.08
CA ILE A 122 5.67 4.90 9.73
C ILE A 122 6.87 5.85 9.67
N ALA A 123 8.07 5.36 9.95
CA ALA A 123 9.30 6.15 9.89
C ALA A 123 9.65 6.65 8.48
N LEU A 124 9.22 5.96 7.42
CA LEU A 124 9.40 6.34 6.03
C LEU A 124 8.32 7.31 5.52
N SER A 125 7.24 7.50 6.28
CA SER A 125 6.13 8.36 5.90
C SER A 125 6.32 9.79 6.40
N LYS A 126 6.11 10.76 5.52
CA LYS A 126 6.12 12.21 5.82
C LYS A 126 5.08 12.62 6.86
N LYS A 127 3.98 11.88 6.94
CA LYS A 127 2.86 12.13 7.85
C LYS A 127 2.82 11.16 9.02
N ALA A 128 3.94 10.47 9.30
CA ALA A 128 4.00 9.38 10.26
C ALA A 128 2.87 8.35 10.02
N GLU A 129 2.18 7.89 11.06
CA GLU A 129 1.08 6.92 10.95
C GLU A 129 -0.06 7.35 10.02
N ALA A 130 -0.35 8.65 9.93
CA ALA A 130 -1.41 9.19 9.07
C ALA A 130 -1.10 9.08 7.56
N GLY A 131 0.13 8.81 7.17
CA GLY A 131 0.53 8.56 5.79
C GLY A 131 0.75 7.07 5.47
N VAL A 132 0.39 6.18 6.39
CA VAL A 132 0.54 4.73 6.23
C VAL A 132 -0.81 4.05 6.06
N MET A 133 -0.95 3.24 5.02
CA MET A 133 -2.09 2.34 4.83
C MET A 133 -1.63 0.90 4.82
N VAL A 134 -2.34 0.05 5.55
CA VAL A 134 -2.08 -1.38 5.63
C VAL A 134 -3.27 -2.14 5.06
N LEU A 135 -3.00 -3.09 4.15
CA LEU A 135 -4.03 -3.94 3.59
C LEU A 135 -3.98 -5.32 4.27
N SER A 136 -5.15 -5.91 4.49
CA SER A 136 -5.25 -7.28 4.99
C SER A 136 -4.70 -8.29 3.99
N ILE A 137 -4.35 -9.49 4.46
CA ILE A 137 -3.92 -10.63 3.64
C ILE A 137 -5.14 -11.20 2.91
N PRO A 138 -5.10 -11.39 1.57
CA PRO A 138 -6.14 -12.06 0.82
C PRO A 138 -6.29 -13.54 1.22
N ASP A 139 -7.48 -14.09 1.12
CA ASP A 139 -7.75 -15.51 1.36
C ASP A 139 -7.49 -16.33 0.08
N TRP A 140 -6.30 -16.90 -0.02
CA TRP A 140 -5.94 -17.77 -1.14
C TRP A 140 -6.65 -19.13 -1.11
N GLY A 141 -7.24 -19.52 0.03
CA GLY A 141 -7.96 -20.77 0.21
C GLY A 141 -9.20 -20.94 -0.68
N VAL A 142 -9.72 -19.82 -1.22
CA VAL A 142 -10.87 -19.84 -2.13
C VAL A 142 -10.46 -19.97 -3.60
N THR A 143 -9.18 -19.90 -3.93
CA THR A 143 -8.68 -19.91 -5.30
C THR A 143 -8.55 -21.33 -5.87
N PRO A 144 -8.44 -21.50 -7.19
CA PRO A 144 -8.14 -22.81 -7.81
C PRO A 144 -6.88 -23.47 -7.27
N PHE A 145 -5.85 -22.71 -6.93
CA PHE A 145 -4.61 -23.20 -6.35
C PHE A 145 -4.81 -24.03 -5.08
N ALA A 146 -5.85 -23.70 -4.30
CA ALA A 146 -6.19 -24.40 -3.05
C ALA A 146 -7.08 -25.63 -3.25
N PHE A 147 -7.20 -26.16 -4.48
CA PHE A 147 -8.12 -27.27 -4.79
C PHE A 147 -7.98 -28.47 -3.83
N ASN A 148 -6.73 -28.88 -3.53
CA ASN A 148 -6.43 -30.02 -2.64
C ASN A 148 -5.99 -29.58 -1.23
N ARG A 149 -6.35 -28.39 -0.78
CA ARG A 149 -5.98 -27.84 0.52
C ARG A 149 -7.16 -27.79 1.47
N ASN A 150 -6.86 -27.73 2.76
CA ASN A 150 -7.88 -27.49 3.79
C ASN A 150 -8.29 -26.02 3.80
N LYS A 151 -9.30 -25.66 2.99
CA LYS A 151 -9.79 -24.28 2.83
C LYS A 151 -10.25 -23.65 4.14
N THR A 152 -10.88 -24.45 5.01
CA THR A 152 -11.36 -23.96 6.32
C THR A 152 -10.18 -23.57 7.22
N GLN A 153 -9.15 -24.40 7.27
CA GLN A 153 -7.93 -24.10 8.03
C GLN A 153 -7.25 -22.84 7.50
N ILE A 154 -7.08 -22.73 6.17
CA ILE A 154 -6.47 -21.53 5.54
C ILE A 154 -7.26 -20.27 5.93
N ALA A 155 -8.59 -20.30 5.81
CA ALA A 155 -9.43 -19.16 6.18
C ALA A 155 -9.29 -18.76 7.66
N GLN A 156 -9.19 -19.74 8.56
CA GLN A 156 -8.98 -19.50 10.00
C GLN A 156 -7.62 -18.87 10.28
N GLU A 157 -6.56 -19.41 9.67
CA GLU A 157 -5.20 -18.88 9.82
C GLU A 157 -5.07 -17.47 9.23
N ILE A 158 -5.61 -17.20 8.03
CA ILE A 158 -5.66 -15.86 7.44
C ILE A 158 -6.42 -14.88 8.35
N ASN A 159 -7.57 -15.28 8.92
CA ASN A 159 -8.29 -14.44 9.87
C ASN A 159 -7.44 -14.11 11.10
N LEU A 160 -6.70 -15.09 11.64
CA LEU A 160 -5.82 -14.88 12.79
C LEU A 160 -4.70 -13.88 12.47
N PHE A 161 -4.02 -14.05 11.34
CA PHE A 161 -2.97 -13.13 10.90
C PHE A 161 -3.53 -11.72 10.64
N ASN A 162 -4.70 -11.61 10.02
CA ASN A 162 -5.35 -10.32 9.78
C ASN A 162 -5.80 -9.65 11.09
N SER A 163 -6.19 -10.40 12.11
CA SER A 163 -6.48 -9.82 13.42
C SER A 163 -5.23 -9.24 14.10
N ILE A 164 -4.07 -9.86 13.91
CA ILE A 164 -2.79 -9.33 14.38
C ILE A 164 -2.46 -8.01 13.67
N ILE A 165 -2.59 -7.97 12.35
CA ILE A 165 -2.38 -6.77 11.54
C ILE A 165 -3.31 -5.64 11.99
N GLN A 166 -4.61 -5.91 12.10
CA GLN A 166 -5.61 -4.92 12.49
C GLN A 166 -5.33 -4.33 13.87
N ASN A 167 -5.00 -5.18 14.85
CA ASN A 167 -4.67 -4.73 16.20
C ASN A 167 -3.39 -3.88 16.21
N ALA A 168 -2.36 -4.28 15.48
CA ALA A 168 -1.13 -3.51 15.35
C ALA A 168 -1.39 -2.13 14.73
N CYS A 169 -2.21 -2.05 13.68
CA CYS A 169 -2.60 -0.78 13.06
C CYS A 169 -3.40 0.11 14.03
N LEU A 170 -4.34 -0.47 14.77
CA LEU A 170 -5.13 0.26 15.77
C LEU A 170 -4.23 0.84 16.87
N GLU A 171 -3.29 0.06 17.38
CA GLU A 171 -2.34 0.50 18.41
C GLU A 171 -1.39 1.60 17.91
N ALA A 172 -0.96 1.52 16.64
CA ALA A 172 -0.06 2.48 16.01
C ALA A 172 -0.78 3.72 15.44
N GLY A 173 -2.10 3.71 15.30
CA GLY A 173 -2.88 4.78 14.64
C GLY A 173 -2.79 4.77 13.10
N ALA A 174 -2.29 3.69 12.50
CA ALA A 174 -2.22 3.53 11.05
C ALA A 174 -3.56 3.06 10.45
N ALA A 175 -3.85 3.46 9.21
CA ALA A 175 -5.06 3.04 8.53
C ALA A 175 -5.00 1.56 8.12
N TYR A 176 -6.06 0.80 8.44
CA TYR A 176 -6.21 -0.61 8.05
C TYR A 176 -7.38 -0.77 7.07
N PHE A 177 -7.16 -1.51 5.99
CA PHE A 177 -8.15 -1.80 4.95
C PHE A 177 -8.33 -3.31 4.82
N ASP A 178 -9.54 -3.80 5.13
CA ASP A 178 -9.86 -5.21 5.04
C ASP A 178 -10.31 -5.60 3.63
N ILE A 179 -9.36 -5.99 2.78
CA ILE A 179 -9.63 -6.47 1.41
C ILE A 179 -9.92 -7.99 1.37
N THR A 180 -9.82 -8.70 2.47
CA THR A 180 -10.05 -10.14 2.55
C THR A 180 -11.47 -10.55 2.08
N PRO A 181 -12.55 -9.81 2.46
CA PRO A 181 -13.90 -10.12 1.95
C PRO A 181 -14.01 -10.00 0.42
N ILE A 182 -13.26 -9.05 -0.18
CA ILE A 182 -13.20 -8.91 -1.65
C ILE A 182 -12.53 -10.15 -2.25
N SER A 183 -11.40 -10.57 -1.71
CA SER A 183 -10.68 -11.75 -2.20
C SER A 183 -11.55 -13.03 -2.13
N ARG A 184 -12.38 -13.16 -1.10
CA ARG A 184 -13.29 -14.32 -0.92
C ARG A 184 -14.38 -14.43 -1.98
N GLN A 185 -14.71 -13.37 -2.69
CA GLN A 185 -15.63 -13.43 -3.82
C GLN A 185 -15.09 -14.32 -4.95
N ALA A 186 -13.78 -14.55 -5.03
CA ALA A 186 -13.17 -15.44 -6.01
C ALA A 186 -13.68 -16.90 -5.92
N ALA A 187 -14.28 -17.30 -4.80
CA ALA A 187 -14.94 -18.60 -4.67
C ALA A 187 -16.03 -18.84 -5.73
N VAL A 188 -16.68 -17.79 -6.21
CA VAL A 188 -17.78 -17.83 -7.18
C VAL A 188 -17.55 -16.89 -8.38
N ARG A 189 -16.51 -16.05 -8.32
CA ARG A 189 -16.15 -15.07 -9.35
C ARG A 189 -14.71 -15.32 -9.81
N LEU A 190 -14.55 -16.33 -10.68
CA LEU A 190 -13.22 -16.75 -11.15
C LEU A 190 -12.49 -15.66 -11.94
N GLU A 191 -13.17 -14.69 -12.51
CA GLU A 191 -12.57 -13.53 -13.17
C GLU A 191 -11.77 -12.64 -12.20
N LEU A 192 -11.92 -12.83 -10.90
CA LEU A 192 -11.12 -12.15 -9.87
C LEU A 192 -9.75 -12.79 -9.66
N VAL A 193 -9.51 -13.99 -10.21
CA VAL A 193 -8.23 -14.70 -10.11
C VAL A 193 -7.46 -14.55 -11.41
N ALA A 194 -6.15 -14.34 -11.32
CA ALA A 194 -5.26 -14.27 -12.46
C ALA A 194 -5.10 -15.65 -13.14
N SER A 195 -4.45 -15.69 -14.30
CA SER A 195 -4.31 -16.91 -15.12
C SER A 195 -3.51 -18.03 -14.44
N ASP A 196 -2.76 -17.74 -13.39
CA ASP A 196 -2.02 -18.71 -12.60
C ASP A 196 -2.89 -19.49 -11.59
N GLY A 197 -4.15 -19.08 -11.44
CA GLY A 197 -5.11 -19.73 -10.54
C GLY A 197 -4.90 -19.42 -9.06
N LEU A 198 -4.05 -18.46 -8.71
CA LEU A 198 -3.70 -18.10 -7.33
C LEU A 198 -3.84 -16.58 -7.06
N HIS A 199 -3.12 -15.77 -7.83
CA HIS A 199 -3.00 -14.34 -7.56
C HIS A 199 -4.24 -13.56 -8.02
N PRO A 200 -4.47 -12.36 -7.47
CA PRO A 200 -5.57 -11.49 -7.91
C PRO A 200 -5.43 -11.08 -9.37
N SER A 201 -6.55 -11.05 -10.07
CA SER A 201 -6.61 -10.44 -11.40
C SER A 201 -6.58 -8.91 -11.33
N SER A 202 -6.39 -8.26 -12.47
CA SER A 202 -6.51 -6.80 -12.55
C SER A 202 -7.89 -6.29 -12.09
N THR A 203 -8.94 -7.09 -12.26
CA THR A 203 -10.29 -6.77 -11.79
C THR A 203 -10.39 -6.80 -10.26
N MET A 204 -9.81 -7.79 -9.61
CA MET A 204 -9.75 -7.82 -8.14
C MET A 204 -8.94 -6.62 -7.61
N TYR A 205 -7.81 -6.30 -8.23
CA TYR A 205 -7.02 -5.13 -7.85
C TYR A 205 -7.79 -3.81 -8.01
N ALA A 206 -8.65 -3.68 -9.02
CA ALA A 206 -9.52 -2.52 -9.16
C ALA A 206 -10.47 -2.37 -7.97
N LEU A 207 -11.06 -3.47 -7.48
CA LEU A 207 -11.92 -3.46 -6.29
C LEU A 207 -11.15 -3.08 -5.02
N TRP A 208 -9.88 -3.51 -4.88
CA TRP A 208 -9.04 -3.08 -3.76
C TRP A 208 -8.75 -1.58 -3.82
N VAL A 209 -8.50 -1.06 -5.03
CA VAL A 209 -8.27 0.37 -5.22
C VAL A 209 -9.51 1.19 -4.89
N GLU A 210 -10.71 0.74 -5.25
CA GLU A 210 -11.97 1.38 -4.86
C GLU A 210 -12.10 1.49 -3.33
N GLU A 211 -11.65 0.46 -2.58
CA GLU A 211 -11.67 0.45 -1.12
C GLU A 211 -10.69 1.45 -0.49
N VAL A 212 -9.46 1.57 -1.04
CA VAL A 212 -8.40 2.39 -0.44
C VAL A 212 -8.34 3.82 -0.98
N LEU A 213 -8.89 4.10 -2.16
CA LEU A 213 -8.82 5.41 -2.82
C LEU A 213 -9.33 6.58 -1.95
N PRO A 214 -10.43 6.43 -1.15
CA PRO A 214 -10.90 7.49 -0.28
C PRO A 214 -9.86 7.98 0.74
N PHE A 215 -8.89 7.14 1.12
CA PHE A 215 -7.81 7.52 2.03
C PHE A 215 -6.92 8.64 1.47
N LEU A 216 -6.83 8.75 0.14
CA LEU A 216 -6.01 9.76 -0.53
C LEU A 216 -6.74 11.09 -0.73
N THR A 217 -8.07 11.10 -0.59
CA THR A 217 -8.94 12.25 -0.91
C THR A 217 -9.51 12.95 0.31
N ASN A 218 -9.30 12.39 1.50
CA ASN A 218 -9.63 12.98 2.79
C ASN A 218 -8.42 13.69 3.38
#